data_ea98a08e0510b5b5bd440df6cf73003d
#
_entry.id   ea98a08e0510b5b5bd440df6cf73003d
#
_cell.length_a   1.000
_cell.length_b   1.000
_cell.length_c   1.000
_cell.angle_alpha   90.00
_cell.angle_beta   90.00
_cell.angle_gamma   90.00
#
_symmetry.space_group_name_H-M   'P 1'
#
loop_
_entity.id
_entity.type
_entity.pdbx_description
1 polymer ?
#
loop_
_entity_poly.entity_id
_entity_poly.type
_entity_poly.pdbx_seq_one_letter_code
_entity_poly.pdbx_strand_id
1 'polypeptide(L)'
;MLRHPRCTKCRLCEKECSNKVHHYDATQKIMVADDEKCVNCHRCVSICPVKALKIARTNCTYRDDDNWTNQTIKEIYKQAESGGILLSSMGSPKRMPIYWDRLLINASQVTNPPIDPLREPMETRVFLGKKPNAIVRDAAGRIDTSNLAPQLELSMPVMFAAMSYGAISYNAHKSLAMAAQQLGIYYNTGEGGLHEDFYAYGDNTIVQVASGRFGVHERYLNAGAAIEVKMGQGAKPGIGGHLPGTKSIGDVSRTRMIPEGSDAISPAPHHDIYSIEDLRQLVYSLKEATNYTVPIIVKVAAVHNIAAITSGIARSGADIIAIDGFRGGTGAAPTRIRDNVGIPIELALAACDKRLREEGIRNDVSLVVGGSIRSAADVIKAIALGADACYVATAALMALGCHLCRSCQIGRCNWGIATQDPALVKRLNPDEGSQRLVNLMTAWRHEIKEMLGGMGINSIEALRGNRLMLRGIGLTEKELEILGVAHAGE
;
A
#
# COMPACT_ATOMS: atom_id res chain seq x y z
N MET A 1 11.00 -28.76 4.41
CA MET A 1 10.67 -28.64 5.87
C MET A 1 11.66 -29.44 6.67
N LEU A 2 12.25 -28.86 7.70
CA LEU A 2 13.13 -29.57 8.63
C LEU A 2 12.41 -29.75 9.97
N ARG A 3 12.43 -30.95 10.51
CA ARG A 3 11.79 -31.28 11.80
C ARG A 3 12.84 -31.85 12.78
N HIS A 4 12.97 -31.19 13.90
CA HIS A 4 13.90 -31.61 14.95
C HIS A 4 13.35 -32.84 15.72
N PRO A 5 14.18 -33.77 16.20
CA PRO A 5 13.77 -34.95 17.00
C PRO A 5 12.93 -34.64 18.25
N ARG A 6 13.05 -33.43 18.83
CA ARG A 6 12.23 -33.00 19.98
C ARG A 6 10.73 -32.83 19.66
N CYS A 7 10.29 -33.11 18.44
CA CYS A 7 8.88 -33.05 18.04
C CYS A 7 8.03 -34.00 18.89
N THR A 8 7.08 -33.45 19.63
CA THR A 8 6.15 -34.22 20.52
C THR A 8 5.00 -34.87 19.73
N LYS A 9 4.93 -34.72 18.42
CA LYS A 9 3.88 -35.29 17.57
C LYS A 9 2.47 -34.82 17.95
N CYS A 10 2.32 -33.61 18.51
CA CYS A 10 1.06 -33.03 18.99
C CYS A 10 0.06 -32.71 17.87
N ARG A 11 0.44 -32.87 16.61
CA ARG A 11 -0.37 -32.67 15.40
C ARG A 11 -0.90 -31.24 15.20
N LEU A 12 -0.46 -30.26 15.98
CA LEU A 12 -0.91 -28.88 15.85
C LEU A 12 -0.58 -28.29 14.47
N CYS A 13 0.60 -28.60 13.91
CA CYS A 13 1.00 -28.19 12.58
C CYS A 13 0.12 -28.78 11.47
N GLU A 14 -0.41 -29.99 11.64
CA GLU A 14 -1.36 -30.61 10.74
C GLU A 14 -2.74 -29.92 10.80
N LYS A 15 -3.25 -29.71 12.02
CA LYS A 15 -4.53 -29.04 12.27
C LYS A 15 -4.58 -27.61 11.73
N GLU A 16 -3.49 -26.88 11.88
CA GLU A 16 -3.42 -25.45 11.56
C GLU A 16 -2.99 -25.17 10.10
N CYS A 17 -2.55 -26.17 9.34
CA CYS A 17 -2.11 -25.95 7.97
C CYS A 17 -3.28 -26.00 6.97
N SER A 18 -3.73 -24.84 6.47
CA SER A 18 -4.81 -24.75 5.47
C SER A 18 -4.43 -25.39 4.12
N ASN A 19 -3.13 -25.54 3.83
CA ASN A 19 -2.63 -26.16 2.62
C ASN A 19 -2.38 -27.69 2.78
N LYS A 20 -2.74 -28.26 3.94
CA LYS A 20 -2.60 -29.70 4.23
C LYS A 20 -1.19 -30.24 3.98
N VAL A 21 -0.18 -29.45 4.32
CA VAL A 21 1.25 -29.83 4.17
C VAL A 21 1.64 -30.95 5.15
N HIS A 22 1.12 -30.92 6.37
CA HIS A 22 1.49 -31.86 7.42
C HIS A 22 0.43 -32.94 7.59
N HIS A 23 0.86 -34.17 7.81
CA HIS A 23 0.01 -35.29 8.23
C HIS A 23 0.77 -36.20 9.20
N TYR A 24 0.02 -36.87 10.05
CA TYR A 24 0.59 -37.89 10.95
C TYR A 24 0.51 -39.26 10.28
N ASP A 25 1.68 -39.87 10.04
CA ASP A 25 1.75 -41.26 9.61
C ASP A 25 1.60 -42.19 10.82
N ALA A 26 0.46 -42.86 10.91
CA ALA A 26 0.15 -43.78 12.00
C ALA A 26 1.02 -45.06 11.99
N THR A 27 1.46 -45.48 10.80
CA THR A 27 2.28 -46.70 10.64
C THR A 27 3.69 -46.46 11.12
N GLN A 28 4.29 -45.35 10.71
CA GLN A 28 5.65 -44.98 11.11
C GLN A 28 5.69 -44.20 12.42
N LYS A 29 4.52 -43.80 12.94
CA LYS A 29 4.37 -42.96 14.14
C LYS A 29 5.19 -41.65 14.06
N ILE A 30 5.23 -41.01 12.88
CA ILE A 30 5.96 -39.75 12.65
C ILE A 30 5.03 -38.70 12.01
N MET A 31 5.46 -37.46 12.12
CA MET A 31 4.83 -36.35 11.40
C MET A 31 5.55 -36.17 10.05
N VAL A 32 4.85 -36.33 8.95
CA VAL A 32 5.35 -36.13 7.58
C VAL A 32 4.97 -34.75 7.08
N ALA A 33 5.73 -34.22 6.13
CA ALA A 33 5.43 -32.96 5.45
C ALA A 33 5.56 -33.14 3.94
N ASP A 34 4.51 -32.71 3.21
CA ASP A 34 4.52 -32.58 1.77
C ASP A 34 5.01 -31.17 1.41
N ASP A 35 6.29 -31.07 1.09
CA ASP A 35 6.94 -29.79 0.84
C ASP A 35 6.46 -29.09 -0.44
N GLU A 36 5.88 -29.83 -1.39
CA GLU A 36 5.35 -29.25 -2.64
C GLU A 36 4.11 -28.39 -2.40
N LYS A 37 3.30 -28.75 -1.40
CA LYS A 37 2.13 -27.98 -0.97
C LYS A 37 2.48 -26.76 -0.11
N CYS A 38 3.75 -26.62 0.29
CA CYS A 38 4.16 -25.59 1.24
C CYS A 38 4.29 -24.22 0.57
N VAL A 39 3.47 -23.26 0.98
CA VAL A 39 3.52 -21.85 0.52
C VAL A 39 4.43 -20.96 1.39
N ASN A 40 5.24 -21.54 2.26
CA ASN A 40 6.21 -20.83 3.08
C ASN A 40 5.60 -19.72 3.98
N CYS A 41 4.40 -19.94 4.51
CA CYS A 41 3.70 -18.96 5.36
C CYS A 41 4.18 -18.92 6.82
N HIS A 42 5.03 -19.83 7.23
CA HIS A 42 5.64 -19.97 8.57
C HIS A 42 4.64 -20.19 9.73
N ARG A 43 3.35 -20.34 9.50
CA ARG A 43 2.36 -20.57 10.57
C ARG A 43 2.74 -21.75 11.47
N CYS A 44 3.06 -22.91 10.90
CA CYS A 44 3.44 -24.11 11.64
C CYS A 44 4.72 -23.94 12.48
N VAL A 45 5.65 -23.10 12.02
CA VAL A 45 6.88 -22.76 12.77
C VAL A 45 6.54 -21.90 13.99
N SER A 46 5.70 -20.88 13.81
CA SER A 46 5.32 -19.91 14.86
C SER A 46 4.53 -20.57 16.00
N ILE A 47 3.60 -21.49 15.67
CA ILE A 47 2.72 -22.14 16.65
C ILE A 47 3.32 -23.39 17.29
N CYS A 48 4.49 -23.87 16.84
CA CYS A 48 5.07 -25.10 17.38
C CYS A 48 5.52 -24.91 18.84
N PRO A 49 4.88 -25.58 19.83
CA PRO A 49 5.13 -25.33 21.23
C PRO A 49 6.57 -25.68 21.65
N VAL A 50 7.16 -26.63 20.96
CA VAL A 50 8.55 -27.07 21.23
C VAL A 50 9.54 -26.55 20.18
N LYS A 51 9.12 -25.61 19.30
CA LYS A 51 9.96 -25.03 18.24
C LYS A 51 10.74 -26.07 17.42
N ALA A 52 10.10 -27.20 17.12
CA ALA A 52 10.72 -28.32 16.43
C ALA A 52 10.73 -28.17 14.89
N LEU A 53 10.10 -27.14 14.34
CA LEU A 53 9.98 -26.93 12.91
C LEU A 53 10.84 -25.78 12.42
N LYS A 54 11.52 -25.98 11.31
CA LYS A 54 12.24 -24.95 10.58
C LYS A 54 11.93 -25.11 9.08
N ILE A 55 11.61 -23.99 8.41
CA ILE A 55 11.54 -23.93 6.96
C ILE A 55 12.89 -23.42 6.48
N ALA A 56 13.60 -24.24 5.71
CA ALA A 56 14.84 -23.87 5.05
C ALA A 56 14.62 -23.94 3.54
N ARG A 57 15.44 -23.23 2.77
CA ARG A 57 15.50 -23.49 1.33
C ARG A 57 15.91 -24.92 1.13
N THR A 58 15.14 -25.68 0.35
CA THR A 58 15.56 -26.99 -0.14
C THR A 58 16.74 -26.81 -1.08
N ASN A 59 17.62 -27.81 -1.15
CA ASN A 59 18.60 -27.93 -2.21
C ASN A 59 17.88 -27.78 -3.56
N CYS A 60 18.55 -27.16 -4.51
CA CYS A 60 17.98 -26.95 -5.84
C CYS A 60 17.52 -28.28 -6.44
N THR A 61 16.26 -28.33 -6.91
CA THR A 61 15.70 -29.50 -7.62
C THR A 61 16.30 -29.62 -9.00
N TYR A 62 16.71 -28.48 -9.57
CA TYR A 62 17.31 -28.41 -10.89
C TYR A 62 18.72 -27.82 -10.78
N ARG A 63 19.56 -28.16 -11.76
CA ARG A 63 20.84 -27.51 -11.96
C ARG A 63 20.55 -26.09 -12.45
N ASP A 64 20.85 -25.08 -11.64
CA ASP A 64 20.60 -23.68 -12.00
C ASP A 64 21.91 -22.87 -12.08
N ASP A 65 21.82 -21.76 -12.77
CA ASP A 65 22.84 -20.73 -12.88
C ASP A 65 22.21 -19.32 -12.73
N ASP A 66 22.97 -18.28 -12.95
CA ASP A 66 22.49 -16.90 -12.78
C ASP A 66 21.38 -16.52 -13.75
N ASN A 67 21.32 -17.15 -14.95
CA ASN A 67 20.28 -16.93 -15.96
C ASN A 67 19.08 -17.86 -15.77
N TRP A 68 19.36 -19.15 -15.50
CA TRP A 68 18.38 -20.24 -15.38
C TRP A 68 18.22 -20.65 -13.92
N THR A 69 17.69 -19.72 -13.12
CA THR A 69 17.47 -20.00 -11.70
C THR A 69 16.47 -21.14 -11.48
N ASN A 70 16.59 -21.82 -10.35
CA ASN A 70 15.65 -22.88 -9.96
C ASN A 70 14.19 -22.42 -10.02
N GLN A 71 13.94 -21.16 -9.69
CA GLN A 71 12.61 -20.55 -9.78
C GLN A 71 12.16 -20.41 -11.23
N THR A 72 13.02 -19.92 -12.10
CA THR A 72 12.72 -19.76 -13.54
C THR A 72 12.41 -21.11 -14.19
N ILE A 73 13.22 -22.14 -13.89
CA ILE A 73 13.02 -23.50 -14.41
C ILE A 73 11.67 -24.06 -13.95
N LYS A 74 11.35 -23.98 -12.65
CA LYS A 74 10.06 -24.40 -12.10
C LYS A 74 8.86 -23.70 -12.73
N GLU A 75 9.00 -22.40 -12.99
CA GLU A 75 7.95 -21.61 -13.63
C GLU A 75 7.72 -22.06 -15.08
N ILE A 76 8.78 -22.33 -15.83
CA ILE A 76 8.71 -22.85 -17.21
C ILE A 76 8.01 -24.21 -17.25
N TYR A 77 8.43 -25.16 -16.38
CA TYR A 77 7.77 -26.46 -16.29
C TYR A 77 6.28 -26.31 -16.00
N LYS A 78 5.92 -25.49 -15.02
CA LYS A 78 4.52 -25.26 -14.65
C LYS A 78 3.71 -24.65 -15.81
N GLN A 79 4.31 -23.76 -16.58
CA GLN A 79 3.65 -23.19 -17.77
C GLN A 79 3.53 -24.21 -18.89
N ALA A 80 4.56 -25.07 -19.09
CA ALA A 80 4.54 -26.13 -20.08
C ALA A 80 3.47 -27.21 -19.78
N GLU A 81 3.24 -27.49 -18.49
CA GLU A 81 2.21 -28.43 -18.06
C GLU A 81 0.79 -27.87 -18.17
N SER A 82 0.61 -26.59 -17.85
CA SER A 82 -0.73 -25.99 -17.70
C SER A 82 -1.19 -25.13 -18.87
N GLY A 83 -0.27 -24.66 -19.73
CA GLY A 83 -0.54 -23.64 -20.74
C GLY A 83 -1.00 -22.29 -20.15
N GLY A 84 -0.97 -22.14 -18.84
CA GLY A 84 -1.59 -21.02 -18.12
C GLY A 84 -0.63 -19.90 -17.74
N ILE A 85 -1.22 -18.75 -17.45
CA ILE A 85 -0.52 -17.60 -16.87
C ILE A 85 -0.25 -17.86 -15.40
N LEU A 86 0.99 -17.64 -14.95
CA LEU A 86 1.35 -17.75 -13.55
C LEU A 86 0.84 -16.51 -12.77
N LEU A 87 0.04 -16.76 -11.75
CA LEU A 87 -0.45 -15.75 -10.82
C LEU A 87 0.40 -15.71 -9.55
N SER A 88 0.60 -14.52 -9.04
CA SER A 88 1.29 -14.27 -7.79
C SER A 88 0.67 -13.09 -7.04
N SER A 89 1.17 -12.79 -5.85
CA SER A 89 0.64 -11.73 -5.00
C SER A 89 1.75 -10.97 -4.29
N MET A 90 1.38 -9.94 -3.56
CA MET A 90 2.30 -8.98 -2.93
C MET A 90 3.17 -8.25 -3.97
N GLY A 91 4.22 -7.58 -3.54
CA GLY A 91 5.17 -6.93 -4.46
C GLY A 91 6.19 -7.89 -5.06
N SER A 92 6.89 -7.45 -6.10
CA SER A 92 7.93 -8.22 -6.78
C SER A 92 9.04 -8.67 -5.81
N PRO A 93 9.47 -9.94 -5.87
CA PRO A 93 10.61 -10.43 -5.11
C PRO A 93 11.96 -10.13 -5.79
N LYS A 94 11.96 -9.56 -6.99
CA LYS A 94 13.19 -9.26 -7.73
C LYS A 94 14.11 -8.34 -6.93
N ARG A 95 15.40 -8.65 -6.96
CA ARG A 95 16.45 -7.78 -6.43
C ARG A 95 16.66 -6.64 -7.40
N MET A 96 16.13 -5.47 -7.07
CA MET A 96 16.32 -4.22 -7.80
C MET A 96 16.80 -3.15 -6.82
N PRO A 97 17.50 -2.13 -7.30
CA PRO A 97 17.89 -1.01 -6.45
C PRO A 97 16.67 -0.43 -5.73
N ILE A 98 16.80 -0.25 -4.42
CA ILE A 98 15.84 0.48 -3.60
C ILE A 98 16.45 1.84 -3.36
N TYR A 99 15.92 2.86 -4.03
CA TYR A 99 16.49 4.21 -3.98
C TYR A 99 16.38 4.82 -2.59
N TRP A 100 15.35 4.44 -1.79
CA TRP A 100 15.30 4.83 -0.37
C TRP A 100 16.58 4.47 0.40
N ASP A 101 17.21 3.33 0.11
CA ASP A 101 18.43 2.87 0.78
C ASP A 101 19.70 3.59 0.28
N ARG A 102 19.58 4.33 -0.84
CA ARG A 102 20.66 5.11 -1.45
C ARG A 102 20.53 6.62 -1.19
N LEU A 103 19.52 7.02 -0.43
CA LEU A 103 19.33 8.38 0.03
C LEU A 103 19.68 8.47 1.52
N LEU A 104 20.51 9.44 1.87
CA LEU A 104 20.86 9.79 3.25
C LEU A 104 20.19 11.10 3.62
N ILE A 105 19.84 11.24 4.90
CA ILE A 105 19.24 12.44 5.46
C ILE A 105 20.37 13.31 6.05
N ASN A 106 20.36 14.60 5.72
CA ASN A 106 21.31 15.54 6.27
C ASN A 106 21.02 15.84 7.74
N ALA A 107 22.06 15.90 8.54
CA ALA A 107 21.95 16.37 9.92
C ALA A 107 21.84 17.90 10.00
N SER A 108 21.37 18.38 11.13
CA SER A 108 21.40 19.79 11.54
C SER A 108 22.83 20.35 11.53
N GLN A 109 22.93 21.67 11.43
CA GLN A 109 24.19 22.40 11.40
C GLN A 109 24.13 23.61 12.33
N VAL A 110 25.21 24.38 12.45
CA VAL A 110 25.27 25.58 13.30
C VAL A 110 24.17 26.61 12.96
N THR A 111 23.87 26.75 11.67
CA THR A 111 22.82 27.68 11.18
C THR A 111 21.40 27.10 11.31
N ASN A 112 21.29 25.82 11.56
CA ASN A 112 20.05 25.09 11.73
C ASN A 112 20.25 24.03 12.84
N PRO A 113 20.28 24.46 14.13
CA PRO A 113 20.63 23.60 15.25
C PRO A 113 19.63 22.47 15.46
N PRO A 114 20.03 21.35 16.08
CA PRO A 114 19.13 20.24 16.37
C PRO A 114 18.03 20.68 17.34
N ILE A 115 16.86 20.09 17.20
CA ILE A 115 15.68 20.29 18.05
C ILE A 115 15.46 19.00 18.86
N ASP A 116 15.25 19.13 20.18
CA ASP A 116 14.93 18.00 21.03
C ASP A 116 13.42 17.68 20.98
N PRO A 117 12.98 16.61 20.31
CA PRO A 117 11.57 16.29 20.14
C PRO A 117 10.86 15.90 21.43
N LEU A 118 11.60 15.67 22.52
CA LEU A 118 11.05 15.38 23.86
C LEU A 118 10.74 16.66 24.65
N ARG A 119 11.33 17.79 24.27
CA ARG A 119 11.23 19.07 25.00
C ARG A 119 10.56 20.15 24.20
N GLU A 120 10.59 20.06 22.87
CA GLU A 120 10.11 21.07 21.97
C GLU A 120 8.92 20.57 21.14
N PRO A 121 7.93 21.42 20.81
CA PRO A 121 6.79 21.01 20.00
C PRO A 121 7.23 20.65 18.57
N MET A 122 6.81 19.46 18.12
CA MET A 122 7.07 18.93 16.78
C MET A 122 5.74 18.69 16.05
N GLU A 123 5.55 19.34 14.91
CA GLU A 123 4.32 19.19 14.13
C GLU A 123 4.48 18.10 13.07
N THR A 124 3.63 17.07 13.15
CA THR A 124 3.58 15.97 12.18
C THR A 124 2.30 15.94 11.34
N ARG A 125 1.34 16.83 11.62
CA ARG A 125 0.09 16.91 10.86
C ARG A 125 0.35 17.38 9.45
N VAL A 126 -0.45 16.85 8.52
CA VAL A 126 -0.48 17.31 7.13
C VAL A 126 -1.91 17.45 6.66
N PHE A 127 -2.12 18.33 5.69
CA PHE A 127 -3.40 18.59 5.06
C PHE A 127 -3.31 18.26 3.58
N LEU A 128 -4.16 17.34 3.11
CA LEU A 128 -4.17 16.91 1.73
C LEU A 128 -5.37 17.51 0.99
N GLY A 129 -5.11 18.10 -0.15
CA GLY A 129 -6.08 18.77 -1.00
C GLY A 129 -5.43 19.95 -1.72
N LYS A 130 -6.25 20.71 -2.43
CA LYS A 130 -5.82 21.92 -3.11
C LYS A 130 -5.46 23.00 -2.07
N LYS A 131 -4.27 23.57 -2.15
CA LYS A 131 -3.87 24.69 -1.28
C LYS A 131 -4.56 25.98 -1.75
N PRO A 132 -4.93 26.90 -0.82
CA PRO A 132 -5.53 28.18 -1.19
C PRO A 132 -4.52 29.07 -1.91
N ASN A 133 -4.97 29.78 -2.94
CA ASN A 133 -4.13 30.70 -3.71
C ASN A 133 -3.77 31.97 -2.90
N ALA A 134 -4.61 32.34 -1.93
CA ALA A 134 -4.41 33.49 -1.07
C ALA A 134 -5.04 33.26 0.31
N ILE A 135 -4.47 33.86 1.34
CA ILE A 135 -5.06 33.89 2.67
C ILE A 135 -6.04 35.08 2.71
N VAL A 136 -7.32 34.75 2.78
CA VAL A 136 -8.39 35.77 2.94
C VAL A 136 -8.64 36.00 4.44
N ARG A 137 -8.86 37.25 4.84
CA ARG A 137 -9.20 37.64 6.22
C ARG A 137 -10.58 38.25 6.28
N ASP A 138 -11.34 37.95 7.32
CA ASP A 138 -12.62 38.56 7.59
C ASP A 138 -12.43 40.05 8.11
N ALA A 139 -13.54 40.73 8.31
CA ALA A 139 -13.53 42.11 8.83
C ALA A 139 -12.90 42.26 10.23
N ALA A 140 -12.80 41.19 11.00
CA ALA A 140 -12.15 41.11 12.29
C ALA A 140 -10.66 40.70 12.21
N GLY A 141 -10.11 40.56 11.00
CA GLY A 141 -8.71 40.16 10.75
C GLY A 141 -8.43 38.67 10.93
N ARG A 142 -9.42 37.84 11.17
CA ARG A 142 -9.29 36.37 11.29
C ARG A 142 -9.23 35.73 9.91
N ILE A 143 -8.54 34.59 9.78
CA ILE A 143 -8.50 33.87 8.53
C ILE A 143 -9.90 33.34 8.18
N ASP A 144 -10.40 33.75 7.00
CA ASP A 144 -11.64 33.21 6.45
C ASP A 144 -11.41 31.87 5.80
N THR A 145 -12.00 30.82 6.37
CA THR A 145 -11.92 29.45 5.89
C THR A 145 -13.13 28.98 5.08
N SER A 146 -14.14 29.86 4.89
CA SER A 146 -15.41 29.51 4.23
C SER A 146 -15.26 29.08 2.77
N ASN A 147 -14.20 29.56 2.09
CA ASN A 147 -13.92 29.30 0.69
C ASN A 147 -12.76 28.30 0.47
N LEU A 148 -12.30 27.61 1.51
CA LEU A 148 -11.27 26.57 1.35
C LEU A 148 -11.87 25.35 0.66
N ALA A 149 -11.12 24.80 -0.31
CA ALA A 149 -11.43 23.48 -0.84
C ALA A 149 -11.37 22.42 0.28
N PRO A 150 -12.18 21.35 0.19
CA PRO A 150 -12.15 20.30 1.19
C PRO A 150 -10.75 19.68 1.33
N GLN A 151 -10.34 19.42 2.56
CA GLN A 151 -9.03 18.88 2.92
C GLN A 151 -9.18 17.64 3.76
N LEU A 152 -8.24 16.70 3.63
CA LEU A 152 -8.04 15.63 4.60
C LEU A 152 -6.98 16.07 5.61
N GLU A 153 -7.33 16.10 6.89
CA GLU A 153 -6.38 16.33 7.96
C GLU A 153 -5.86 14.99 8.49
N LEU A 154 -4.54 14.81 8.49
CA LEU A 154 -3.87 13.63 9.03
C LEU A 154 -2.99 14.02 10.22
N SER A 155 -3.04 13.26 11.29
CA SER A 155 -2.14 13.44 12.45
C SER A 155 -0.66 13.17 12.14
N MET A 156 -0.38 12.46 11.05
CA MET A 156 0.95 12.14 10.53
C MET A 156 0.86 11.84 9.02
N PRO A 157 1.94 11.99 8.22
CA PRO A 157 1.89 11.88 6.76
C PRO A 157 1.80 10.43 6.26
N VAL A 158 0.91 9.62 6.85
CA VAL A 158 0.72 8.21 6.50
C VAL A 158 -0.75 7.85 6.47
N MET A 159 -1.15 7.06 5.47
CA MET A 159 -2.47 6.45 5.34
C MET A 159 -2.36 4.97 5.02
N PHE A 160 -3.37 4.18 5.39
CA PHE A 160 -3.43 2.79 4.93
C PHE A 160 -3.93 2.74 3.48
N ALA A 161 -3.14 2.09 2.63
CA ALA A 161 -3.41 2.00 1.20
C ALA A 161 -4.64 1.14 0.89
N ALA A 162 -5.20 1.33 -0.30
CA ALA A 162 -6.35 0.59 -0.81
C ALA A 162 -6.15 -0.93 -0.77
N MET A 163 -6.96 -1.61 0.02
CA MET A 163 -7.02 -3.06 0.16
C MET A 163 -8.47 -3.50 0.23
N SER A 164 -9.00 -4.07 -0.87
CA SER A 164 -10.42 -4.33 -1.01
C SER A 164 -10.92 -5.46 -0.13
N TYR A 165 -12.14 -5.29 0.41
CA TYR A 165 -12.89 -6.37 1.04
C TYR A 165 -13.12 -7.50 0.03
N GLY A 166 -12.81 -8.72 0.44
CA GLY A 166 -12.72 -9.87 -0.45
C GLY A 166 -11.27 -10.24 -0.83
N ALA A 167 -10.41 -9.27 -1.15
CA ALA A 167 -8.98 -9.52 -1.27
C ALA A 167 -8.34 -9.76 0.11
N ILE A 168 -8.70 -8.93 1.10
CA ILE A 168 -8.44 -9.16 2.52
C ILE A 168 -9.73 -9.53 3.26
N SER A 169 -9.60 -10.11 4.43
CA SER A 169 -10.74 -10.56 5.26
C SER A 169 -11.44 -9.39 5.94
N TYR A 170 -12.67 -9.66 6.42
CA TYR A 170 -13.42 -8.74 7.27
C TYR A 170 -12.59 -8.28 8.49
N ASN A 171 -11.96 -9.21 9.22
CA ASN A 171 -11.18 -8.88 10.41
C ASN A 171 -9.95 -8.02 10.11
N ALA A 172 -9.28 -8.26 8.97
CA ALA A 172 -8.18 -7.40 8.53
C ALA A 172 -8.66 -5.99 8.18
N HIS A 173 -9.79 -5.89 7.48
CA HIS A 173 -10.40 -4.60 7.12
C HIS A 173 -10.84 -3.82 8.36
N LYS A 174 -11.51 -4.50 9.30
CA LYS A 174 -11.92 -3.92 10.58
C LYS A 174 -10.72 -3.40 11.40
N SER A 175 -9.64 -4.18 11.45
CA SER A 175 -8.40 -3.73 12.15
C SER A 175 -7.86 -2.42 11.57
N LEU A 176 -7.87 -2.28 10.24
CA LEU A 176 -7.40 -1.06 9.56
C LEU A 176 -8.32 0.14 9.84
N ALA A 177 -9.63 -0.05 9.79
CA ALA A 177 -10.61 1.00 10.05
C ALA A 177 -10.52 1.52 11.50
N MET A 178 -10.49 0.61 12.47
CA MET A 178 -10.33 0.95 13.89
C MET A 178 -9.02 1.69 14.17
N ALA A 179 -7.91 1.20 13.61
CA ALA A 179 -6.61 1.84 13.78
C ALA A 179 -6.57 3.23 13.13
N ALA A 180 -7.14 3.39 11.93
CA ALA A 180 -7.21 4.68 11.24
C ALA A 180 -7.96 5.73 12.08
N GLN A 181 -9.12 5.36 12.63
CA GLN A 181 -9.92 6.21 13.50
C GLN A 181 -9.14 6.61 14.76
N GLN A 182 -8.54 5.64 15.45
CA GLN A 182 -7.79 5.91 16.69
C GLN A 182 -6.56 6.81 16.46
N LEU A 183 -5.93 6.69 15.30
CA LEU A 183 -4.72 7.44 14.95
C LEU A 183 -5.02 8.83 14.36
N GLY A 184 -6.26 9.11 13.93
CA GLY A 184 -6.58 10.32 13.16
C GLY A 184 -5.90 10.32 11.78
N ILE A 185 -5.92 9.18 11.10
CA ILE A 185 -5.48 9.00 9.72
C ILE A 185 -6.58 8.31 8.92
N TYR A 186 -6.31 7.94 7.67
CA TYR A 186 -7.32 7.32 6.81
C TYR A 186 -6.92 5.91 6.38
N TYR A 187 -7.94 5.06 6.15
CA TYR A 187 -7.79 3.82 5.41
C TYR A 187 -8.63 3.87 4.13
N ASN A 188 -8.22 3.12 3.11
CA ASN A 188 -8.88 3.08 1.82
C ASN A 188 -9.57 1.73 1.61
N THR A 189 -10.87 1.75 1.24
CA THR A 189 -11.68 0.56 1.04
C THR A 189 -11.19 -0.34 -0.08
N GLY A 190 -10.44 0.21 -1.05
CA GLY A 190 -10.17 -0.47 -2.32
C GLY A 190 -11.44 -0.62 -3.16
N GLU A 191 -11.35 -1.37 -4.25
CA GLU A 191 -12.38 -1.50 -5.30
C GLU A 191 -13.54 -2.46 -4.97
N GLY A 192 -13.73 -2.82 -3.73
CA GLY A 192 -14.70 -3.84 -3.31
C GLY A 192 -16.01 -3.33 -2.72
N GLY A 193 -16.28 -2.02 -2.79
CA GLY A 193 -17.36 -1.41 -2.03
C GLY A 193 -17.05 -1.27 -0.54
N LEU A 194 -18.04 -0.96 0.27
CA LEU A 194 -17.92 -0.78 1.72
C LEU A 194 -18.93 -1.71 2.42
N HIS A 195 -18.44 -2.59 3.30
CA HIS A 195 -19.28 -3.45 4.12
C HIS A 195 -20.12 -2.58 5.08
N GLU A 196 -21.36 -2.99 5.37
CA GLU A 196 -22.32 -2.21 6.15
C GLU A 196 -21.75 -1.76 7.51
N ASP A 197 -21.05 -2.63 8.21
CA ASP A 197 -20.47 -2.32 9.52
C ASP A 197 -19.39 -1.22 9.48
N PHE A 198 -18.84 -0.91 8.31
CA PHE A 198 -17.75 0.06 8.19
C PHE A 198 -18.23 1.47 7.84
N TYR A 199 -19.51 1.66 7.60
CA TYR A 199 -20.06 3.01 7.47
C TYR A 199 -19.89 3.84 8.74
N ALA A 200 -19.78 3.19 9.91
CA ALA A 200 -19.49 3.86 11.18
C ALA A 200 -18.07 4.48 11.25
N TYR A 201 -17.18 4.13 10.32
CA TYR A 201 -15.81 4.68 10.21
C TYR A 201 -15.68 5.66 9.05
N GLY A 202 -16.78 6.19 8.51
CA GLY A 202 -16.81 7.04 7.32
C GLY A 202 -15.84 8.21 7.38
N ASP A 203 -15.78 8.91 8.51
CA ASP A 203 -14.90 10.07 8.74
C ASP A 203 -13.40 9.75 8.57
N ASN A 204 -13.00 8.48 8.66
CA ASN A 204 -11.63 8.02 8.47
C ASN A 204 -11.47 7.08 7.27
N THR A 205 -12.46 7.08 6.37
CA THR A 205 -12.53 6.16 5.22
C THR A 205 -12.35 6.92 3.91
N ILE A 206 -11.49 6.41 3.03
CA ILE A 206 -11.42 6.80 1.62
C ILE A 206 -12.14 5.73 0.83
N VAL A 207 -13.20 6.08 0.10
CA VAL A 207 -13.94 5.18 -0.76
C VAL A 207 -13.35 5.18 -2.18
N GLN A 208 -13.27 4.01 -2.83
CA GLN A 208 -12.60 3.90 -4.12
C GLN A 208 -13.58 3.58 -5.26
N VAL A 209 -13.41 4.27 -6.38
CA VAL A 209 -14.11 4.06 -7.65
C VAL A 209 -13.11 3.52 -8.66
N ALA A 210 -13.16 2.22 -8.95
CA ALA A 210 -12.33 1.56 -9.97
C ALA A 210 -13.12 1.34 -11.26
N SER A 211 -12.46 0.85 -12.30
CA SER A 211 -13.09 0.62 -13.61
C SER A 211 -14.25 -0.38 -13.57
N GLY A 212 -14.26 -1.33 -12.64
CA GLY A 212 -15.34 -2.29 -12.45
C GLY A 212 -16.55 -1.75 -11.70
N ARG A 213 -16.46 -0.58 -11.06
CA ARG A 213 -17.56 0.09 -10.32
C ARG A 213 -18.27 -0.79 -9.30
N PHE A 214 -17.59 -1.80 -8.73
CA PHE A 214 -18.18 -2.73 -7.77
C PHE A 214 -18.61 -2.02 -6.49
N GLY A 215 -19.89 -2.16 -6.12
CA GLY A 215 -20.46 -1.57 -4.92
C GLY A 215 -20.51 -0.04 -4.92
N VAL A 216 -20.40 0.62 -6.07
CA VAL A 216 -20.47 2.08 -6.19
C VAL A 216 -21.92 2.52 -6.32
N HIS A 217 -22.38 3.30 -5.36
CA HIS A 217 -23.72 3.91 -5.33
C HIS A 217 -23.68 5.19 -4.48
N GLU A 218 -24.73 5.99 -4.51
CA GLU A 218 -24.79 7.30 -3.86
C GLU A 218 -24.42 7.26 -2.36
N ARG A 219 -25.04 6.37 -1.58
CA ARG A 219 -24.73 6.22 -0.15
C ARG A 219 -23.26 5.86 0.10
N TYR A 220 -22.66 5.04 -0.77
CA TYR A 220 -21.23 4.69 -0.69
C TYR A 220 -20.34 5.90 -0.95
N LEU A 221 -20.63 6.69 -1.98
CA LEU A 221 -19.84 7.88 -2.32
C LEU A 221 -19.87 8.92 -1.20
N ASN A 222 -21.02 9.07 -0.54
CA ASN A 222 -21.22 10.02 0.57
C ASN A 222 -20.79 9.46 1.95
N ALA A 223 -20.32 8.23 2.02
CA ALA A 223 -19.91 7.61 3.29
C ALA A 223 -18.46 7.93 3.67
N GLY A 224 -17.61 8.32 2.72
CA GLY A 224 -16.19 8.51 2.94
C GLY A 224 -15.78 9.98 3.06
N ALA A 225 -14.65 10.21 3.73
CA ALA A 225 -14.02 11.52 3.82
C ALA A 225 -13.34 11.97 2.51
N ALA A 226 -13.13 11.05 1.57
CA ALA A 226 -12.63 11.31 0.21
C ALA A 226 -13.04 10.21 -0.75
N ILE A 227 -13.06 10.52 -2.04
CA ILE A 227 -13.25 9.53 -3.11
C ILE A 227 -11.95 9.36 -3.90
N GLU A 228 -11.51 8.11 -4.08
CA GLU A 228 -10.34 7.80 -4.91
C GLU A 228 -10.76 7.14 -6.24
N VAL A 229 -10.49 7.78 -7.36
CA VAL A 229 -10.63 7.20 -8.70
C VAL A 229 -9.37 6.38 -8.99
N LYS A 230 -9.50 5.06 -9.12
CA LYS A 230 -8.37 4.17 -9.40
C LYS A 230 -8.21 3.94 -10.89
N MET A 231 -7.23 4.60 -11.51
CA MET A 231 -6.83 4.36 -12.90
C MET A 231 -5.88 3.17 -13.03
N GLY A 232 -5.08 2.89 -11.99
CA GLY A 232 -4.12 1.79 -11.97
C GLY A 232 -3.50 1.55 -10.60
N GLN A 233 -2.58 0.59 -10.55
CA GLN A 233 -1.82 0.27 -9.34
C GLN A 233 -0.41 -0.24 -9.70
N GLY A 234 0.58 0.03 -8.85
CA GLY A 234 1.99 -0.24 -9.11
C GLY A 234 2.36 -1.71 -9.29
N ALA A 235 1.61 -2.64 -8.67
CA ALA A 235 1.86 -4.07 -8.80
C ALA A 235 1.48 -4.65 -10.17
N LYS A 236 0.60 -4.01 -10.91
CA LYS A 236 0.10 -4.48 -12.21
C LYS A 236 -0.39 -3.33 -13.09
N PRO A 237 0.51 -2.46 -13.56
CA PRO A 237 0.15 -1.38 -14.48
C PRO A 237 -0.52 -1.92 -15.74
N GLY A 238 -1.58 -1.24 -16.20
CA GLY A 238 -2.31 -1.64 -17.40
C GLY A 238 -3.21 -2.87 -17.27
N ILE A 239 -3.36 -3.41 -16.05
CA ILE A 239 -4.23 -4.57 -15.77
C ILE A 239 -5.27 -4.16 -14.72
N GLY A 240 -6.51 -4.54 -14.94
CA GLY A 240 -7.61 -4.32 -14.00
C GLY A 240 -7.54 -5.18 -12.75
N GLY A 241 -8.47 -4.94 -11.82
CA GLY A 241 -8.64 -5.76 -10.62
C GLY A 241 -9.19 -7.14 -10.95
N HIS A 242 -8.79 -8.15 -10.17
CA HIS A 242 -9.33 -9.50 -10.27
C HIS A 242 -9.53 -10.09 -8.86
N LEU A 243 -10.76 -10.47 -8.55
CA LEU A 243 -11.09 -11.26 -7.39
C LEU A 243 -11.72 -12.57 -7.87
N PRO A 244 -11.10 -13.74 -7.58
CA PRO A 244 -11.66 -15.03 -7.96
C PRO A 244 -13.04 -15.27 -7.33
N GLY A 245 -13.94 -15.92 -8.05
CA GLY A 245 -15.30 -16.25 -7.59
C GLY A 245 -15.32 -17.05 -6.29
N THR A 246 -14.29 -17.87 -6.03
CA THR A 246 -14.12 -18.58 -4.75
C THR A 246 -13.99 -17.66 -3.53
N LYS A 247 -13.68 -16.38 -3.73
CA LYS A 247 -13.68 -15.34 -2.69
C LYS A 247 -14.88 -14.41 -2.76
N SER A 248 -15.66 -14.47 -3.83
CA SER A 248 -16.86 -13.66 -4.07
C SER A 248 -18.09 -14.38 -3.53
N ILE A 249 -18.14 -14.57 -2.21
CA ILE A 249 -19.17 -15.32 -1.51
C ILE A 249 -19.77 -14.49 -0.36
N GLY A 250 -21.04 -14.75 -0.03
CA GLY A 250 -21.73 -14.14 1.10
C GLY A 250 -21.67 -12.60 1.08
N ASP A 251 -21.15 -12.00 2.14
CA ASP A 251 -21.09 -10.53 2.29
C ASP A 251 -20.19 -9.87 1.22
N VAL A 252 -19.16 -10.55 0.73
CA VAL A 252 -18.31 -10.01 -0.34
C VAL A 252 -19.11 -9.81 -1.63
N SER A 253 -19.92 -10.79 -2.01
CA SER A 253 -20.80 -10.72 -3.17
C SER A 253 -21.83 -9.58 -3.02
N ARG A 254 -22.49 -9.49 -1.85
CA ARG A 254 -23.45 -8.42 -1.55
C ARG A 254 -22.80 -7.03 -1.59
N THR A 255 -21.66 -6.85 -0.93
CA THR A 255 -20.94 -5.57 -0.88
C THR A 255 -20.48 -5.11 -2.26
N ARG A 256 -20.10 -6.05 -3.12
CA ARG A 256 -19.67 -5.75 -4.50
C ARG A 256 -20.83 -5.62 -5.50
N MET A 257 -22.04 -5.99 -5.10
CA MET A 257 -23.24 -6.01 -5.97
C MET A 257 -23.04 -6.91 -7.20
N ILE A 258 -22.48 -8.11 -7.02
CA ILE A 258 -22.25 -9.10 -8.08
C ILE A 258 -22.81 -10.45 -7.65
N PRO A 259 -23.14 -11.35 -8.61
CA PRO A 259 -23.60 -12.70 -8.28
C PRO A 259 -22.57 -13.49 -7.48
N GLU A 260 -23.06 -14.28 -6.52
CA GLU A 260 -22.20 -15.15 -5.70
C GLU A 260 -21.49 -16.20 -6.57
N GLY A 261 -20.20 -16.42 -6.27
CA GLY A 261 -19.36 -17.38 -7.00
C GLY A 261 -18.82 -16.86 -8.33
N SER A 262 -19.21 -15.68 -8.79
CA SER A 262 -18.68 -15.09 -10.02
C SER A 262 -17.35 -14.37 -9.80
N ASP A 263 -16.47 -14.44 -10.80
CA ASP A 263 -15.23 -13.66 -10.82
C ASP A 263 -15.55 -12.18 -10.94
N ALA A 264 -14.98 -11.35 -10.06
CA ALA A 264 -15.06 -9.88 -10.17
C ALA A 264 -13.84 -9.38 -10.93
N ILE A 265 -14.02 -9.10 -12.23
CA ILE A 265 -12.97 -8.62 -13.11
C ILE A 265 -13.25 -7.15 -13.45
N SER A 266 -12.33 -6.26 -13.05
CA SER A 266 -12.34 -4.87 -13.50
C SER A 266 -11.69 -4.76 -14.87
N PRO A 267 -12.28 -4.04 -15.84
CA PRO A 267 -11.63 -3.72 -17.10
C PRO A 267 -10.27 -3.01 -16.86
N ALA A 268 -9.33 -3.17 -17.79
CA ALA A 268 -8.04 -2.48 -17.70
C ALA A 268 -8.22 -0.94 -17.73
N PRO A 269 -8.93 -0.33 -18.71
CA PRO A 269 -9.30 1.08 -18.66
C PRO A 269 -10.66 1.28 -18.02
N HIS A 270 -10.93 2.49 -17.52
CA HIS A 270 -12.31 2.95 -17.36
C HIS A 270 -12.92 3.16 -18.76
N HIS A 271 -14.09 2.58 -19.02
CA HIS A 271 -14.72 2.65 -20.33
C HIS A 271 -15.25 4.05 -20.69
N ASP A 272 -15.31 4.92 -19.70
CA ASP A 272 -15.74 6.32 -19.81
C ASP A 272 -14.59 7.34 -19.74
N ILE A 273 -13.32 6.89 -19.74
CA ILE A 273 -12.14 7.77 -19.62
C ILE A 273 -11.11 7.39 -20.69
N TYR A 274 -11.00 8.20 -21.72
CA TYR A 274 -10.01 8.06 -22.80
C TYR A 274 -9.17 9.32 -23.01
N SER A 275 -9.45 10.39 -22.25
CA SER A 275 -8.75 11.66 -22.31
C SER A 275 -8.71 12.32 -20.92
N ILE A 276 -7.96 13.40 -20.78
CA ILE A 276 -7.96 14.25 -19.58
C ILE A 276 -9.32 14.93 -19.38
N GLU A 277 -9.99 15.27 -20.47
CA GLU A 277 -11.33 15.86 -20.47
C GLU A 277 -12.37 14.87 -19.91
N ASP A 278 -12.30 13.61 -20.30
CA ASP A 278 -13.17 12.55 -19.75
C ASP A 278 -12.92 12.35 -18.26
N LEU A 279 -11.64 12.34 -17.82
CA LEU A 279 -11.29 12.30 -16.41
C LEU A 279 -11.88 13.50 -15.66
N ARG A 280 -11.80 14.70 -16.25
CA ARG A 280 -12.40 15.91 -15.66
C ARG A 280 -13.91 15.77 -15.50
N GLN A 281 -14.62 15.18 -16.48
CA GLN A 281 -16.05 14.91 -16.36
C GLN A 281 -16.37 13.99 -15.17
N LEU A 282 -15.61 12.91 -15.00
CA LEU A 282 -15.79 12.02 -13.85
C LEU A 282 -15.49 12.74 -12.53
N VAL A 283 -14.38 13.47 -12.42
CA VAL A 283 -14.02 14.25 -11.23
C VAL A 283 -15.15 15.24 -10.88
N TYR A 284 -15.65 15.96 -11.87
CA TYR A 284 -16.76 16.89 -11.70
C TYR A 284 -18.02 16.18 -11.20
N SER A 285 -18.42 15.08 -11.84
CA SER A 285 -19.60 14.30 -11.44
C SER A 285 -19.50 13.76 -10.01
N LEU A 286 -18.31 13.35 -9.57
CA LEU A 286 -18.09 12.90 -8.19
C LEU A 286 -18.15 14.05 -7.18
N LYS A 287 -17.65 15.23 -7.55
CA LYS A 287 -17.77 16.44 -6.73
C LYS A 287 -19.24 16.86 -6.59
N GLU A 288 -20.02 16.84 -7.68
CA GLU A 288 -21.47 17.09 -7.66
C GLU A 288 -22.21 16.08 -6.78
N ALA A 289 -21.89 14.77 -6.90
CA ALA A 289 -22.53 13.72 -6.12
C ALA A 289 -22.30 13.86 -4.60
N THR A 290 -21.26 14.56 -4.19
CA THR A 290 -20.91 14.82 -2.79
C THR A 290 -21.09 16.28 -2.38
N ASN A 291 -21.76 17.08 -3.19
CA ASN A 291 -21.96 18.51 -2.94
C ASN A 291 -20.65 19.26 -2.64
N TYR A 292 -19.56 18.85 -3.29
CA TYR A 292 -18.20 19.43 -3.09
C TYR A 292 -17.68 19.36 -1.65
N THR A 293 -18.17 18.45 -0.82
CA THR A 293 -17.80 18.37 0.61
C THR A 293 -16.54 17.55 0.84
N VAL A 294 -16.12 16.71 -0.12
CA VAL A 294 -14.96 15.85 0.03
C VAL A 294 -13.98 16.00 -1.15
N PRO A 295 -12.66 15.86 -0.93
CA PRO A 295 -11.68 15.92 -2.00
C PRO A 295 -11.72 14.68 -2.89
N ILE A 296 -11.36 14.84 -4.16
CA ILE A 296 -11.25 13.75 -5.14
C ILE A 296 -9.77 13.41 -5.35
N ILE A 297 -9.44 12.15 -5.14
CA ILE A 297 -8.13 11.56 -5.35
C ILE A 297 -8.12 10.84 -6.70
N VAL A 298 -7.07 10.98 -7.50
CA VAL A 298 -6.84 10.15 -8.69
C VAL A 298 -5.59 9.32 -8.48
N LYS A 299 -5.74 8.00 -8.51
CA LYS A 299 -4.64 7.05 -8.31
C LYS A 299 -4.17 6.43 -9.60
N VAL A 300 -2.87 6.51 -9.85
CA VAL A 300 -2.19 5.98 -11.04
C VAL A 300 -1.00 5.11 -10.66
N ALA A 301 -0.63 4.20 -11.57
CA ALA A 301 0.63 3.47 -11.47
C ALA A 301 1.79 4.35 -11.93
N ALA A 302 2.93 4.22 -11.30
CA ALA A 302 4.18 4.81 -11.76
C ALA A 302 4.67 4.09 -13.02
N VAL A 303 4.55 4.74 -14.16
CA VAL A 303 4.93 4.24 -15.49
C VAL A 303 5.70 5.32 -16.26
N HIS A 304 6.16 5.02 -17.48
CA HIS A 304 6.76 6.03 -18.36
C HIS A 304 5.81 7.23 -18.55
N ASN A 305 6.37 8.41 -18.73
CA ASN A 305 5.64 9.69 -18.86
C ASN A 305 4.76 10.07 -17.64
N ILE A 306 4.99 9.46 -16.47
CA ILE A 306 4.19 9.72 -15.27
C ILE A 306 4.12 11.22 -14.91
N ALA A 307 5.18 11.98 -15.16
CA ALA A 307 5.20 13.42 -14.91
C ALA A 307 4.17 14.19 -15.77
N ALA A 308 4.04 13.85 -17.06
CA ALA A 308 3.02 14.43 -17.93
C ALA A 308 1.59 13.99 -17.54
N ILE A 309 1.44 12.70 -17.18
CA ILE A 309 0.18 12.16 -16.68
C ILE A 309 -0.26 12.91 -15.42
N THR A 310 0.66 13.13 -14.48
CA THR A 310 0.40 13.86 -13.23
C THR A 310 -0.03 15.31 -13.50
N SER A 311 0.62 16.00 -14.44
CA SER A 311 0.21 17.34 -14.91
C SER A 311 -1.22 17.34 -15.47
N GLY A 312 -1.54 16.37 -16.31
CA GLY A 312 -2.90 16.21 -16.85
C GLY A 312 -3.95 15.98 -15.76
N ILE A 313 -3.65 15.10 -14.78
CA ILE A 313 -4.54 14.85 -13.66
C ILE A 313 -4.75 16.12 -12.80
N ALA A 314 -3.72 16.89 -12.52
CA ALA A 314 -3.86 18.16 -11.80
C ALA A 314 -4.83 19.11 -12.55
N ARG A 315 -4.73 19.17 -13.89
CA ARG A 315 -5.61 20.00 -14.73
C ARG A 315 -7.03 19.44 -14.90
N SER A 316 -7.26 18.17 -14.57
CA SER A 316 -8.61 17.59 -14.56
C SER A 316 -9.45 18.06 -13.37
N GLY A 317 -8.86 18.76 -12.39
CA GLY A 317 -9.55 19.25 -11.21
C GLY A 317 -9.54 18.29 -10.02
N ALA A 318 -8.71 17.23 -10.07
CA ALA A 318 -8.42 16.40 -8.91
C ALA A 318 -7.75 17.23 -7.80
N ASP A 319 -8.02 16.89 -6.54
CA ASP A 319 -7.47 17.59 -5.37
C ASP A 319 -6.20 16.90 -4.86
N ILE A 320 -6.11 15.58 -5.07
CA ILE A 320 -4.99 14.73 -4.62
C ILE A 320 -4.62 13.76 -5.74
N ILE A 321 -3.33 13.53 -5.94
CA ILE A 321 -2.82 12.54 -6.87
C ILE A 321 -2.08 11.46 -6.09
N ALA A 322 -2.51 10.21 -6.21
CA ALA A 322 -1.85 9.06 -5.61
C ALA A 322 -1.03 8.30 -6.65
N ILE A 323 0.28 8.22 -6.45
CA ILE A 323 1.21 7.53 -7.35
C ILE A 323 1.66 6.23 -6.69
N ASP A 324 1.42 5.10 -7.35
CA ASP A 324 1.75 3.76 -6.83
C ASP A 324 2.91 3.14 -7.62
N GLY A 325 4.04 2.92 -6.95
CA GLY A 325 5.31 2.52 -7.57
C GLY A 325 5.43 1.03 -7.85
N PHE A 326 6.41 0.67 -8.68
CA PHE A 326 6.72 -0.69 -9.16
C PHE A 326 6.73 -1.76 -8.06
N ARG A 327 7.24 -1.45 -6.86
CA ARG A 327 7.29 -2.41 -5.74
C ARG A 327 6.01 -2.50 -4.92
N GLY A 328 4.94 -1.85 -5.36
CA GLY A 328 3.62 -1.94 -4.73
C GLY A 328 3.10 -3.37 -4.63
N GLY A 329 2.27 -3.64 -3.61
CA GLY A 329 1.67 -4.95 -3.37
C GLY A 329 0.29 -5.10 -4.00
N THR A 330 -0.14 -6.36 -4.17
CA THR A 330 -1.49 -6.71 -4.64
C THR A 330 -1.93 -8.06 -4.09
N GLY A 331 -3.25 -8.31 -4.06
CA GLY A 331 -3.81 -9.62 -3.71
C GLY A 331 -3.59 -10.68 -4.80
N ALA A 332 -3.63 -10.29 -6.07
CA ALA A 332 -3.39 -11.16 -7.22
C ALA A 332 -2.90 -10.35 -8.43
N ALA A 333 -1.87 -10.83 -9.11
CA ALA A 333 -1.37 -10.28 -10.37
C ALA A 333 -0.70 -11.37 -11.23
N PRO A 334 -0.69 -11.21 -12.57
CA PRO A 334 0.20 -12.00 -13.42
C PRO A 334 1.66 -11.75 -13.01
N THR A 335 2.40 -12.81 -12.77
CA THR A 335 3.78 -12.74 -12.23
C THR A 335 4.69 -11.88 -13.13
N ARG A 336 4.57 -12.03 -14.44
CA ARG A 336 5.43 -11.31 -15.39
C ARG A 336 5.16 -9.81 -15.41
N ILE A 337 3.89 -9.39 -15.26
CA ILE A 337 3.53 -7.97 -15.14
C ILE A 337 4.09 -7.40 -13.84
N ARG A 338 3.81 -8.06 -12.70
CA ARG A 338 4.28 -7.62 -11.38
C ARG A 338 5.81 -7.43 -11.33
N ASP A 339 6.55 -8.28 -12.03
CA ASP A 339 8.02 -8.34 -11.92
C ASP A 339 8.75 -7.53 -12.99
N ASN A 340 8.05 -6.97 -13.99
CA ASN A 340 8.72 -6.34 -15.13
C ASN A 340 8.10 -5.01 -15.59
N VAL A 341 6.94 -4.59 -15.06
CA VAL A 341 6.23 -3.41 -15.56
C VAL A 341 6.11 -2.35 -14.47
N GLY A 342 6.47 -1.12 -14.78
CA GLY A 342 6.44 0.02 -13.87
C GLY A 342 7.82 0.57 -13.56
N ILE A 343 7.88 1.68 -12.84
CA ILE A 343 9.11 2.34 -12.40
C ILE A 343 9.11 2.53 -10.86
N PRO A 344 10.30 2.63 -10.24
CA PRO A 344 10.41 2.89 -8.80
C PRO A 344 9.74 4.20 -8.41
N ILE A 345 9.06 4.18 -7.26
CA ILE A 345 8.28 5.33 -6.78
C ILE A 345 9.17 6.57 -6.52
N GLU A 346 10.40 6.36 -6.09
CA GLU A 346 11.33 7.43 -5.77
C GLU A 346 11.62 8.30 -6.99
N LEU A 347 11.88 7.66 -8.12
CA LEU A 347 12.14 8.35 -9.41
C LEU A 347 10.85 8.98 -9.95
N ALA A 348 9.73 8.27 -9.85
CA ALA A 348 8.43 8.78 -10.30
C ALA A 348 8.01 10.03 -9.51
N LEU A 349 8.10 9.99 -8.17
CA LEU A 349 7.79 11.13 -7.30
C LEU A 349 8.63 12.34 -7.65
N ALA A 350 9.96 12.16 -7.74
CA ALA A 350 10.87 13.26 -8.02
C ALA A 350 10.55 13.93 -9.37
N ALA A 351 10.24 13.15 -10.40
CA ALA A 351 9.86 13.66 -11.72
C ALA A 351 8.50 14.39 -11.70
N CYS A 352 7.51 13.84 -10.97
CA CYS A 352 6.18 14.44 -10.86
C CYS A 352 6.21 15.76 -10.09
N ASP A 353 6.86 15.80 -8.93
CA ASP A 353 6.99 17.04 -8.13
C ASP A 353 7.72 18.13 -8.91
N LYS A 354 8.83 17.78 -9.60
CA LYS A 354 9.56 18.70 -10.47
C LYS A 354 8.65 19.28 -11.56
N ARG A 355 7.93 18.43 -12.27
CA ARG A 355 7.04 18.86 -13.36
C ARG A 355 5.93 19.80 -12.89
N LEU A 356 5.26 19.48 -11.78
CA LEU A 356 4.21 20.32 -11.22
C LEU A 356 4.75 21.68 -10.73
N ARG A 357 6.00 21.73 -10.23
CA ARG A 357 6.68 22.98 -9.86
C ARG A 357 7.02 23.83 -11.06
N GLU A 358 7.60 23.21 -12.10
CA GLU A 358 7.95 23.89 -13.36
C GLU A 358 6.71 24.51 -14.05
N GLU A 359 5.55 23.86 -13.92
CA GLU A 359 4.28 24.36 -14.46
C GLU A 359 3.55 25.33 -13.50
N GLY A 360 4.05 25.57 -12.30
CA GLY A 360 3.44 26.46 -11.31
C GLY A 360 2.15 25.94 -10.69
N ILE A 361 1.81 24.66 -10.86
CA ILE A 361 0.57 24.03 -10.39
C ILE A 361 0.77 23.04 -9.21
N ARG A 362 1.96 23.02 -8.59
CA ARG A 362 2.26 22.08 -7.49
C ARG A 362 1.33 22.24 -6.28
N ASN A 363 0.82 23.42 -6.03
CA ASN A 363 -0.09 23.69 -4.93
C ASN A 363 -1.57 23.48 -5.27
N ASP A 364 -1.90 23.22 -6.52
CA ASP A 364 -3.26 22.85 -6.93
C ASP A 364 -3.63 21.43 -6.53
N VAL A 365 -2.65 20.59 -6.21
CA VAL A 365 -2.83 19.20 -5.80
C VAL A 365 -1.88 18.80 -4.70
N SER A 366 -2.28 17.83 -3.86
CA SER A 366 -1.38 17.09 -2.99
C SER A 366 -0.90 15.80 -3.68
N LEU A 367 0.36 15.40 -3.41
CA LEU A 367 0.95 14.14 -3.89
C LEU A 367 1.01 13.11 -2.78
N VAL A 368 0.37 11.97 -3.00
CA VAL A 368 0.46 10.79 -2.11
C VAL A 368 1.20 9.69 -2.84
N VAL A 369 2.11 9.02 -2.19
CA VAL A 369 2.94 7.97 -2.81
C VAL A 369 2.84 6.64 -2.09
N GLY A 370 2.83 5.55 -2.85
CA GLY A 370 2.86 4.18 -2.36
C GLY A 370 3.85 3.34 -3.15
N GLY A 371 4.14 2.15 -2.65
CA GLY A 371 5.07 1.22 -3.31
C GLY A 371 6.29 0.91 -2.46
N SER A 372 6.10 0.06 -1.45
CA SER A 372 7.13 -0.41 -0.52
C SER A 372 7.70 0.67 0.41
N ILE A 373 6.85 1.44 1.04
CA ILE A 373 7.19 2.24 2.21
C ILE A 373 7.31 1.29 3.41
N ARG A 374 8.50 1.23 4.02
CA ARG A 374 8.88 0.16 4.98
C ARG A 374 9.12 0.70 6.38
N SER A 375 9.41 1.99 6.52
CA SER A 375 9.81 2.62 7.78
C SER A 375 9.52 4.12 7.77
N ALA A 376 9.62 4.74 8.93
CA ALA A 376 9.55 6.19 9.09
C ALA A 376 10.61 6.93 8.25
N ALA A 377 11.79 6.35 8.07
CA ALA A 377 12.84 6.94 7.24
C ALA A 377 12.43 7.03 5.76
N ASP A 378 11.75 5.99 5.23
CA ASP A 378 11.22 6.03 3.86
C ASP A 378 10.16 7.15 3.73
N VAL A 379 9.31 7.35 4.75
CA VAL A 379 8.33 8.44 4.79
C VAL A 379 9.02 9.80 4.74
N ILE A 380 10.00 10.05 5.62
CA ILE A 380 10.77 11.31 5.65
C ILE A 380 11.41 11.60 4.29
N LYS A 381 12.04 10.61 3.67
CA LYS A 381 12.67 10.74 2.36
C LYS A 381 11.64 11.04 1.26
N ALA A 382 10.46 10.41 1.32
CA ALA A 382 9.37 10.68 0.39
C ALA A 382 8.86 12.14 0.53
N ILE A 383 8.66 12.62 1.75
CA ILE A 383 8.26 14.02 2.01
C ILE A 383 9.34 14.99 1.49
N ALA A 384 10.60 14.73 1.78
CA ALA A 384 11.71 15.56 1.29
C ALA A 384 11.81 15.56 -0.24
N LEU A 385 11.48 14.46 -0.93
CA LEU A 385 11.42 14.39 -2.39
C LEU A 385 10.19 15.10 -2.99
N GLY A 386 9.18 15.41 -2.18
CA GLY A 386 8.02 16.19 -2.61
C GLY A 386 6.65 15.54 -2.38
N ALA A 387 6.54 14.41 -1.69
CA ALA A 387 5.25 13.88 -1.28
C ALA A 387 4.62 14.73 -0.16
N ASP A 388 3.30 14.75 -0.09
CA ASP A 388 2.53 15.30 1.03
C ASP A 388 2.21 14.22 2.06
N ALA A 389 2.02 12.96 1.62
CA ALA A 389 1.81 11.78 2.48
C ALA A 389 2.19 10.48 1.76
N CYS A 390 2.21 9.39 2.53
CA CYS A 390 2.52 8.04 2.05
C CYS A 390 1.35 7.07 2.27
N TYR A 391 1.09 6.23 1.28
CA TYR A 391 0.25 5.04 1.41
C TYR A 391 1.08 3.83 1.87
N VAL A 392 0.61 3.15 2.92
CA VAL A 392 1.23 1.97 3.50
C VAL A 392 0.29 0.79 3.44
N ALA A 393 0.68 -0.30 2.76
CA ALA A 393 -0.08 -1.54 2.69
C ALA A 393 0.69 -2.71 3.31
N THR A 394 1.80 -3.09 2.69
CA THR A 394 2.55 -4.32 3.06
C THR A 394 3.06 -4.26 4.50
N ALA A 395 3.57 -3.13 4.97
CA ALA A 395 4.01 -2.97 6.36
C ALA A 395 2.85 -3.08 7.35
N ALA A 396 1.68 -2.51 7.01
CA ALA A 396 0.46 -2.67 7.80
C ALA A 396 0.02 -4.14 7.88
N LEU A 397 0.02 -4.87 6.77
CA LEU A 397 -0.29 -6.30 6.79
C LEU A 397 0.74 -7.13 7.57
N MET A 398 2.02 -6.73 7.59
CA MET A 398 3.04 -7.35 8.44
C MET A 398 2.75 -7.14 9.93
N ALA A 399 2.28 -5.96 10.32
CA ALA A 399 1.84 -5.70 11.69
C ALA A 399 0.68 -6.63 12.10
N LEU A 400 -0.22 -6.96 11.15
CA LEU A 400 -1.29 -7.95 11.35
C LEU A 400 -0.79 -9.41 11.37
N GLY A 401 0.49 -9.66 11.11
CA GLY A 401 1.09 -11.00 11.13
C GLY A 401 1.39 -11.60 9.75
N CYS A 402 1.37 -10.83 8.66
CA CYS A 402 1.74 -11.31 7.34
C CYS A 402 3.23 -11.67 7.26
N HIS A 403 3.54 -12.86 6.76
CA HIS A 403 4.91 -13.38 6.58
C HIS A 403 5.39 -13.37 5.11
N LEU A 404 4.76 -12.59 4.24
CA LEU A 404 5.15 -12.45 2.82
C LEU A 404 5.29 -13.78 2.06
N CYS A 405 4.39 -14.73 2.29
CA CYS A 405 4.40 -16.00 1.56
C CYS A 405 4.00 -15.86 0.07
N ARG A 406 3.49 -14.69 -0.34
CA ARG A 406 3.06 -14.35 -1.71
C ARG A 406 2.04 -15.32 -2.32
N SER A 407 1.15 -15.88 -1.49
CA SER A 407 0.11 -16.84 -1.91
C SER A 407 -1.30 -16.32 -1.65
N CYS A 408 -1.49 -15.00 -1.60
CA CYS A 408 -2.79 -14.38 -1.30
C CYS A 408 -3.87 -14.72 -2.34
N GLN A 409 -3.48 -14.92 -3.60
CA GLN A 409 -4.38 -15.30 -4.69
C GLN A 409 -5.06 -16.65 -4.48
N ILE A 410 -4.48 -17.54 -3.67
CA ILE A 410 -5.05 -18.87 -3.37
C ILE A 410 -6.25 -18.79 -2.42
N GLY A 411 -6.38 -17.71 -1.64
CA GLY A 411 -7.46 -17.54 -0.66
C GLY A 411 -7.33 -18.36 0.63
N ARG A 412 -6.22 -19.06 0.86
CA ARG A 412 -5.97 -19.94 2.03
C ARG A 412 -4.93 -19.36 2.98
N CYS A 413 -5.06 -18.06 3.29
CA CYS A 413 -4.12 -17.39 4.19
C CYS A 413 -4.24 -17.93 5.61
N ASN A 414 -3.20 -18.60 6.09
CA ASN A 414 -3.16 -19.17 7.45
C ASN A 414 -3.18 -18.12 8.58
N TRP A 415 -2.96 -16.85 8.26
CA TRP A 415 -2.96 -15.73 9.21
C TRP A 415 -4.30 -15.01 9.29
N GLY A 416 -5.31 -15.46 8.54
CA GLY A 416 -6.63 -14.86 8.54
C GLY A 416 -6.72 -13.53 7.80
N ILE A 417 -5.68 -13.13 7.05
CA ILE A 417 -5.61 -11.81 6.40
C ILE A 417 -6.22 -11.85 4.99
N ALA A 418 -5.71 -12.69 4.10
CA ALA A 418 -6.12 -12.74 2.69
C ALA A 418 -6.94 -14.01 2.39
N THR A 419 -8.06 -14.15 3.07
CA THR A 419 -8.96 -15.32 2.98
C THR A 419 -10.40 -14.89 3.29
N GLN A 420 -11.37 -15.66 2.78
CA GLN A 420 -12.78 -15.55 3.13
C GLN A 420 -13.29 -16.81 3.85
N ASP A 421 -12.43 -17.81 4.08
CA ASP A 421 -12.76 -18.98 4.88
C ASP A 421 -13.01 -18.57 6.35
N PRO A 422 -14.22 -18.77 6.91
CA PRO A 422 -14.54 -18.35 8.27
C PRO A 422 -13.64 -18.98 9.34
N ALA A 423 -13.16 -20.20 9.11
CA ALA A 423 -12.25 -20.89 10.03
C ALA A 423 -10.87 -20.25 10.05
N LEU A 424 -10.44 -19.63 8.94
CA LEU A 424 -9.18 -18.92 8.86
C LEU A 424 -9.32 -17.44 9.27
N VAL A 425 -10.42 -16.76 8.90
CA VAL A 425 -10.69 -15.35 9.24
C VAL A 425 -10.61 -15.12 10.75
N LYS A 426 -11.22 -15.98 11.55
CA LYS A 426 -11.24 -15.87 13.03
C LYS A 426 -9.86 -16.03 13.69
N ARG A 427 -8.80 -16.38 12.94
CA ARG A 427 -7.42 -16.41 13.45
C ARG A 427 -6.80 -15.04 13.64
N LEU A 428 -7.38 -14.02 13.02
CA LEU A 428 -7.03 -12.62 13.21
C LEU A 428 -8.09 -11.98 14.10
N ASN A 429 -7.70 -11.62 15.32
CA ASN A 429 -8.54 -10.80 16.20
C ASN A 429 -8.44 -9.33 15.75
N PRO A 430 -9.53 -8.64 15.39
CA PRO A 430 -9.47 -7.26 14.90
C PRO A 430 -9.00 -6.26 15.98
N ASP A 431 -9.29 -6.48 17.26
CA ASP A 431 -8.85 -5.59 18.34
C ASP A 431 -7.33 -5.66 18.54
N GLU A 432 -6.76 -6.88 18.59
CA GLU A 432 -5.30 -7.07 18.63
C GLU A 432 -4.64 -6.55 17.34
N GLY A 433 -5.26 -6.77 16.19
CA GLY A 433 -4.79 -6.29 14.90
C GLY A 433 -4.73 -4.77 14.86
N SER A 434 -5.80 -4.11 15.31
CA SER A 434 -5.86 -2.66 15.43
C SER A 434 -4.79 -2.12 16.37
N GLN A 435 -4.64 -2.70 17.55
CA GLN A 435 -3.62 -2.26 18.52
C GLN A 435 -2.20 -2.38 17.97
N ARG A 436 -1.89 -3.44 17.20
CA ARG A 436 -0.58 -3.60 16.55
C ARG A 436 -0.32 -2.53 15.49
N LEU A 437 -1.35 -2.17 14.71
CA LEU A 437 -1.27 -1.08 13.74
C LEU A 437 -1.06 0.27 14.42
N VAL A 438 -1.79 0.53 15.50
CA VAL A 438 -1.62 1.75 16.31
C VAL A 438 -0.21 1.84 16.87
N ASN A 439 0.30 0.75 17.42
CA ASN A 439 1.66 0.70 17.96
C ASN A 439 2.72 0.98 16.89
N LEU A 440 2.58 0.35 15.70
CA LEU A 440 3.49 0.57 14.58
C LEU A 440 3.50 2.04 14.14
N MET A 441 2.32 2.64 13.94
CA MET A 441 2.21 4.03 13.47
C MET A 441 2.65 5.02 14.55
N THR A 442 2.41 4.74 15.82
CA THR A 442 2.90 5.55 16.94
C THR A 442 4.43 5.53 17.00
N ALA A 443 5.05 4.35 16.84
CA ALA A 443 6.51 4.25 16.75
C ALA A 443 7.06 5.05 15.57
N TRP A 444 6.45 4.91 14.38
CA TRP A 444 6.88 5.71 13.21
C TRP A 444 6.72 7.21 13.44
N ARG A 445 5.65 7.66 14.13
CA ARG A 445 5.47 9.08 14.44
C ARG A 445 6.57 9.59 15.38
N HIS A 446 7.01 8.79 16.35
CA HIS A 446 8.15 9.14 17.21
C HIS A 446 9.45 9.23 16.40
N GLU A 447 9.76 8.23 15.58
CA GLU A 447 10.93 8.23 14.70
C GLU A 447 10.93 9.40 13.72
N ILE A 448 9.76 9.78 13.16
CA ILE A 448 9.61 10.99 12.33
C ILE A 448 10.02 12.24 13.11
N LYS A 449 9.55 12.40 14.34
CA LYS A 449 9.92 13.54 15.19
C LYS A 449 11.40 13.58 15.52
N GLU A 450 12.01 12.42 15.83
CA GLU A 450 13.45 12.30 16.09
C GLU A 450 14.27 12.69 14.86
N MET A 451 13.90 12.21 13.67
CA MET A 451 14.60 12.56 12.43
C MET A 451 14.42 14.04 12.08
N LEU A 452 13.23 14.61 12.24
CA LEU A 452 12.99 16.05 12.05
C LEU A 452 13.86 16.87 13.01
N GLY A 453 13.87 16.49 14.29
CA GLY A 453 14.70 17.15 15.31
C GLY A 453 16.19 17.08 14.97
N GLY A 454 16.67 15.90 14.52
CA GLY A 454 18.05 15.70 14.05
C GLY A 454 18.41 16.53 12.82
N MET A 455 17.42 16.93 12.00
CA MET A 455 17.58 17.85 10.88
C MET A 455 17.47 19.34 11.28
N GLY A 456 17.06 19.64 12.51
CA GLY A 456 16.76 21.01 12.96
C GLY A 456 15.45 21.56 12.36
N ILE A 457 14.47 20.70 12.10
CA ILE A 457 13.16 21.04 11.51
C ILE A 457 12.07 20.65 12.50
N ASN A 458 11.16 21.56 12.83
CA ASN A 458 10.09 21.32 13.80
C ASN A 458 8.71 20.98 13.18
N SER A 459 8.62 20.94 11.84
CA SER A 459 7.38 20.66 11.14
C SER A 459 7.63 19.80 9.89
N ILE A 460 6.82 18.77 9.71
CA ILE A 460 6.89 17.91 8.52
C ILE A 460 6.58 18.68 7.23
N GLU A 461 5.72 19.68 7.27
CA GLU A 461 5.40 20.54 6.13
C GLU A 461 6.63 21.37 5.66
N ALA A 462 7.53 21.76 6.57
CA ALA A 462 8.77 22.46 6.23
C ALA A 462 9.78 21.55 5.49
N LEU A 463 9.65 20.25 5.64
CA LEU A 463 10.47 19.27 4.92
C LEU A 463 9.95 19.01 3.50
N ARG A 464 8.69 19.27 3.20
CA ARG A 464 8.04 18.93 1.92
C ARG A 464 8.77 19.52 0.72
N GLY A 465 9.35 18.62 -0.11
CA GLY A 465 10.10 18.98 -1.30
C GLY A 465 11.42 19.70 -1.02
N ASN A 466 11.89 19.69 0.22
CA ASN A 466 13.19 20.21 0.60
C ASN A 466 14.29 19.16 0.36
N ARG A 467 14.66 19.00 -0.91
CA ARG A 467 15.64 18.01 -1.35
C ARG A 467 17.07 18.34 -0.88
N LEU A 468 17.32 19.57 -0.40
CA LEU A 468 18.58 19.94 0.21
C LEU A 468 18.86 19.15 1.49
N MET A 469 17.82 18.58 2.11
CA MET A 469 17.95 17.70 3.28
C MET A 469 18.32 16.25 2.90
N LEU A 470 18.53 15.95 1.62
CA LEU A 470 18.89 14.63 1.14
C LEU A 470 20.24 14.66 0.40
N ARG A 471 20.97 13.52 0.48
CA ARG A 471 22.17 13.21 -0.31
C ARG A 471 22.05 11.81 -0.90
N GLY A 472 22.56 11.64 -2.12
CA GLY A 472 22.62 10.35 -2.80
C GLY A 472 23.98 9.66 -2.64
N ILE A 473 23.97 8.34 -2.43
CA ILE A 473 25.16 7.51 -2.40
C ILE A 473 25.03 6.30 -3.33
N GLY A 474 26.07 6.00 -4.10
CA GLY A 474 26.05 4.88 -5.04
C GLY A 474 25.00 5.03 -6.15
N LEU A 475 24.71 6.25 -6.55
CA LEU A 475 23.83 6.63 -7.65
C LEU A 475 24.66 7.20 -8.79
N THR A 476 24.17 7.04 -10.02
CA THR A 476 24.74 7.69 -11.20
C THR A 476 24.40 9.18 -11.22
N GLU A 477 25.16 9.99 -11.95
CA GLU A 477 24.86 11.43 -12.13
C GLU A 477 23.44 11.66 -12.65
N LYS A 478 22.97 10.81 -13.57
CA LYS A 478 21.60 10.91 -14.11
C LYS A 478 20.53 10.62 -13.07
N GLU A 479 20.76 9.67 -12.17
CA GLU A 479 19.83 9.37 -11.07
C GLU A 479 19.82 10.49 -10.03
N LEU A 480 20.97 11.07 -9.71
CA LEU A 480 21.06 12.26 -8.84
C LEU A 480 20.32 13.46 -9.46
N GLU A 481 20.48 13.71 -10.76
CA GLU A 481 19.76 14.77 -11.49
C GLU A 481 18.26 14.56 -11.45
N ILE A 482 17.76 13.33 -11.70
CA ILE A 482 16.33 13.01 -11.68
C ILE A 482 15.76 13.19 -10.27
N LEU A 483 16.46 12.68 -9.26
CA LEU A 483 16.05 12.83 -7.86
C LEU A 483 16.20 14.27 -7.36
N GLY A 484 17.05 15.07 -8.01
CA GLY A 484 17.33 16.45 -7.64
C GLY A 484 18.05 16.56 -6.30
N VAL A 485 18.96 15.64 -6.02
CA VAL A 485 19.77 15.58 -4.79
C VAL A 485 21.26 15.62 -5.13
N ALA A 486 22.06 16.21 -4.24
CA ALA A 486 23.51 16.23 -4.39
C ALA A 486 24.13 14.88 -3.97
N HIS A 487 25.36 14.63 -4.39
CA HIS A 487 26.11 13.45 -3.94
C HIS A 487 26.48 13.56 -2.46
N ALA A 488 26.57 12.42 -1.76
CA ALA A 488 26.87 12.40 -0.31
C ALA A 488 28.28 12.93 0.05
N GLY A 489 29.17 13.07 -0.91
CA GLY A 489 30.49 13.65 -0.72
C GLY A 489 30.57 15.16 -0.94
N GLU A 490 29.48 15.81 -1.31
CA GLU A 490 29.33 17.26 -1.45
C GLU A 490 28.68 17.82 -0.20
#